data_b509afba2af1d5f08aea0a7ed1efb0cc
#
_entry.id   b509afba2af1d5f08aea0a7ed1efb0cc
#
_cell.length_a   1.000
_cell.length_b   1.000
_cell.length_c   1.000
_cell.angle_alpha   90.00
_cell.angle_beta   90.00
_cell.angle_gamma   90.00
#
_symmetry.space_group_name_H-M   'P 1'
#
loop_
_entity.id
_entity.type
_entity.pdbx_description
1 polymer ?
#
loop_
_entity_poly.entity_id
_entity_poly.type
_entity_poly.pdbx_seq_one_letter_code
_entity_poly.pdbx_strand_id
1 'polypeptide(L)'
;TQKARIESPKCDVYQTIYYPDPHVPFYRISVIGDIVISEFIRKPDNLIGPHIMTVLMDDFGIKPQQLVDMKQSSQKYGKIEPINEELRKQFIFEMTTKYNIYSVGRFATWRQLLLDDVVEDIQHVESFIRASSSYSRLIHSKKGTKDES
;
A
#
# COMPACT_ATOMS: atom_id res chain seq x y z
N THR A 1 4.88 -3.04 -12.82
CA THR A 1 5.65 -4.18 -12.32
C THR A 1 5.96 -5.12 -13.46
N GLN A 2 7.21 -5.51 -13.58
CA GLN A 2 7.63 -6.67 -14.38
C GLN A 2 8.01 -7.80 -13.44
N LYS A 3 7.60 -9.01 -13.78
CA LYS A 3 7.91 -10.22 -13.04
C LYS A 3 8.52 -11.23 -14.02
N ALA A 4 9.63 -11.83 -13.65
CA ALA A 4 10.27 -12.91 -14.38
C ALA A 4 10.63 -14.05 -13.43
N ARG A 5 10.84 -15.23 -13.97
CA ARG A 5 11.37 -16.38 -13.21
C ARG A 5 12.83 -16.62 -13.62
N ILE A 6 13.66 -16.95 -12.66
CA ILE A 6 15.05 -17.33 -12.88
C ILE A 6 15.10 -18.84 -13.11
N GLU A 7 15.60 -19.25 -14.25
CA GLU A 7 15.94 -20.63 -14.51
C GLU A 7 17.33 -20.93 -13.93
N SER A 8 17.35 -21.20 -12.64
CA SER A 8 18.57 -21.56 -11.93
C SER A 8 18.25 -22.60 -10.86
N PRO A 9 19.13 -23.61 -10.67
CA PRO A 9 18.96 -24.53 -9.57
C PRO A 9 19.24 -23.82 -8.24
N LYS A 10 18.23 -23.66 -7.42
CA LYS A 10 18.29 -23.28 -6.00
C LYS A 10 18.97 -21.93 -5.71
N CYS A 11 18.27 -20.85 -5.99
CA CYS A 11 18.63 -19.57 -5.42
C CYS A 11 17.74 -19.31 -4.20
N ASP A 12 18.28 -19.48 -2.99
CA ASP A 12 17.63 -19.10 -1.72
C ASP A 12 17.88 -17.62 -1.40
N VAL A 13 18.08 -16.77 -2.42
CA VAL A 13 18.32 -15.36 -2.24
C VAL A 13 16.99 -14.63 -2.04
N TYR A 14 16.92 -13.87 -0.96
CA TYR A 14 15.86 -12.92 -0.67
C TYR A 14 16.52 -11.55 -0.54
N GLN A 15 16.55 -10.82 -1.62
CA GLN A 15 17.23 -9.52 -1.68
C GLN A 15 16.33 -8.49 -2.34
N THR A 16 16.27 -7.29 -1.76
CA THR A 16 15.60 -6.13 -2.36
C THR A 16 16.58 -4.96 -2.39
N ILE A 17 16.74 -4.37 -3.56
CA ILE A 17 17.55 -3.17 -3.77
C ILE A 17 16.63 -2.04 -4.23
N TYR A 18 16.79 -0.87 -3.60
CA TYR A 18 16.12 0.37 -3.97
C TYR A 18 17.06 1.25 -4.78
N TYR A 19 16.54 1.84 -5.82
CA TYR A 19 17.26 2.73 -6.75
C TYR A 19 16.68 4.14 -6.61
N PRO A 20 17.31 5.01 -5.81
CA PRO A 20 16.81 6.37 -5.56
C PRO A 20 17.10 7.34 -6.71
N ASP A 21 17.96 6.98 -7.65
CA ASP A 21 18.33 7.81 -8.79
C ASP A 21 17.12 8.00 -9.72
N PRO A 22 16.67 9.25 -9.97
CA PRO A 22 15.52 9.53 -10.85
C PRO A 22 15.75 9.18 -12.32
N HIS A 23 17.01 8.98 -12.74
CA HIS A 23 17.36 8.56 -14.08
C HIS A 23 17.21 7.04 -14.29
N VAL A 24 17.12 6.28 -13.19
CA VAL A 24 16.84 4.85 -13.26
C VAL A 24 15.33 4.65 -13.42
N PRO A 25 14.87 3.90 -14.44
CA PRO A 25 13.45 3.79 -14.77
C PRO A 25 12.63 2.96 -13.75
N PHE A 26 13.28 2.17 -12.92
CA PHE A 26 12.67 1.40 -11.84
C PHE A 26 13.16 1.90 -10.49
N TYR A 27 12.34 1.79 -9.47
CA TYR A 27 12.69 2.25 -8.13
C TYR A 27 13.06 1.11 -7.17
N ARG A 28 12.73 -0.13 -7.53
CA ARG A 28 13.00 -1.30 -6.72
C ARG A 28 13.11 -2.56 -7.58
N ILE A 29 14.10 -3.40 -7.27
CA ILE A 29 14.17 -4.77 -7.77
C ILE A 29 14.24 -5.70 -6.56
N SER A 30 13.41 -6.74 -6.55
CA SER A 30 13.42 -7.80 -5.54
C SER A 30 13.66 -9.14 -6.20
N VAL A 31 14.56 -9.92 -5.63
CA VAL A 31 14.78 -11.33 -5.95
C VAL A 31 14.30 -12.16 -4.77
N ILE A 32 13.35 -13.05 -5.01
CA ILE A 32 12.67 -13.86 -4.00
C ILE A 32 12.69 -15.31 -4.51
N GLY A 33 13.66 -16.08 -4.10
CA GLY A 33 13.89 -17.42 -4.63
C GLY A 33 14.17 -17.37 -6.14
N ASP A 34 13.33 -18.00 -6.94
CA ASP A 34 13.42 -18.02 -8.41
C ASP A 34 12.64 -16.87 -9.09
N ILE A 35 12.11 -15.92 -8.32
CA ILE A 35 11.29 -14.83 -8.84
C ILE A 35 12.04 -13.50 -8.78
N VAL A 36 12.11 -12.80 -9.91
CA VAL A 36 12.55 -11.40 -10.00
C VAL A 36 11.33 -10.50 -10.18
N ILE A 37 11.23 -9.46 -9.37
CA ILE A 37 10.18 -8.45 -9.46
C ILE A 37 10.85 -7.08 -9.63
N SER A 38 10.63 -6.44 -10.77
CA SER A 38 11.06 -5.07 -11.04
C SER A 38 9.87 -4.13 -11.02
N GLU A 39 9.94 -3.07 -10.22
CA GLU A 39 8.85 -2.14 -9.97
C GLU A 39 9.18 -0.75 -10.52
N PHE A 40 8.22 -0.17 -11.25
CA PHE A 40 8.34 1.10 -11.95
C PHE A 40 7.27 2.07 -11.46
N ILE A 41 7.60 3.35 -11.41
CA ILE A 41 6.62 4.41 -11.12
C ILE A 41 5.76 4.68 -12.36
N ARG A 42 6.38 4.63 -13.55
CA ARG A 42 5.71 4.85 -14.84
C ARG A 42 5.67 3.56 -15.64
N LYS A 43 4.79 3.50 -16.63
CA LYS A 43 4.77 2.37 -17.57
C LYS A 43 6.13 2.30 -18.28
N PRO A 44 6.81 1.16 -18.22
CA PRO A 44 8.08 1.00 -18.91
C PRO A 44 7.90 1.12 -20.43
N ASP A 45 8.82 1.80 -21.07
CA ASP A 45 8.98 1.79 -22.52
C ASP A 45 9.85 0.61 -22.98
N ASN A 46 10.00 0.44 -24.27
CA ASN A 46 10.75 -0.69 -24.85
C ASN A 46 12.26 -0.66 -24.55
N LEU A 47 12.80 0.46 -24.05
CA LEU A 47 14.23 0.63 -23.77
C LEU A 47 14.64 0.14 -22.38
N ILE A 48 13.66 -0.14 -21.51
CA ILE A 48 13.93 -0.50 -20.12
C ILE A 48 14.48 -1.92 -19.98
N GLY A 49 14.14 -2.82 -20.90
CA GLY A 49 14.61 -4.20 -20.86
C GLY A 49 16.13 -4.34 -20.77
N PRO A 50 16.93 -3.71 -21.65
CA PRO A 50 18.39 -3.75 -21.56
C PRO A 50 18.94 -3.19 -20.26
N HIS A 51 18.38 -2.09 -19.75
CA HIS A 51 18.82 -1.47 -18.51
C HIS A 51 18.58 -2.38 -17.28
N ILE A 52 17.41 -3.02 -17.21
CA ILE A 52 17.14 -4.02 -16.17
C ILE A 52 18.13 -5.17 -16.25
N MET A 53 18.43 -5.66 -17.43
CA MET A 53 19.37 -6.78 -17.62
C MET A 53 20.77 -6.44 -17.12
N THR A 54 21.26 -5.22 -17.38
CA THR A 54 22.55 -4.75 -16.84
C THR A 54 22.54 -4.77 -15.31
N VAL A 55 21.51 -4.17 -14.69
CA VAL A 55 21.40 -4.13 -13.24
C VAL A 55 21.25 -5.52 -12.62
N LEU A 56 20.49 -6.42 -13.25
CA LEU A 56 20.37 -7.80 -12.76
C LEU A 56 21.69 -8.57 -12.82
N MET A 57 22.53 -8.29 -13.84
CA MET A 57 23.86 -8.86 -13.91
C MET A 57 24.80 -8.28 -12.87
N ASP A 58 24.83 -6.95 -12.74
CA ASP A 58 25.81 -6.24 -11.91
C ASP A 58 25.50 -6.39 -10.40
N ASP A 59 24.23 -6.24 -10.01
CA ASP A 59 23.83 -6.20 -8.60
C ASP A 59 23.42 -7.58 -8.05
N PHE A 60 22.91 -8.47 -8.93
CA PHE A 60 22.38 -9.78 -8.50
C PHE A 60 23.11 -10.97 -9.12
N GLY A 61 24.03 -10.75 -10.07
CA GLY A 61 24.73 -11.81 -10.78
C GLY A 61 23.83 -12.66 -11.69
N ILE A 62 22.63 -12.19 -12.02
CA ILE A 62 21.65 -12.90 -12.83
C ILE A 62 21.88 -12.59 -14.31
N LYS A 63 22.18 -13.62 -15.11
CA LYS A 63 22.39 -13.46 -16.55
C LYS A 63 21.05 -13.41 -17.30
N PRO A 64 20.95 -12.64 -18.41
CA PRO A 64 19.72 -12.53 -19.20
C PRO A 64 19.14 -13.88 -19.65
N GLN A 65 20.02 -14.84 -19.98
CA GLN A 65 19.63 -16.18 -20.43
C GLN A 65 18.93 -17.02 -19.36
N GLN A 66 19.06 -16.63 -18.08
CA GLN A 66 18.42 -17.30 -16.95
C GLN A 66 17.00 -16.79 -16.69
N LEU A 67 16.57 -15.71 -17.36
CA LEU A 67 15.24 -15.13 -17.18
C LEU A 67 14.23 -15.75 -18.13
N VAL A 68 13.21 -16.37 -17.54
CA VAL A 68 12.11 -17.00 -18.27
C VAL A 68 10.77 -16.46 -17.77
N ASP A 69 9.71 -16.72 -18.51
CA ASP A 69 8.33 -16.38 -18.12
C ASP A 69 8.12 -14.88 -17.76
N MET A 70 8.71 -13.97 -18.53
CA MET A 70 8.57 -12.54 -18.30
C MET A 70 7.12 -12.09 -18.48
N LYS A 71 6.54 -11.52 -17.42
CA LYS A 71 5.19 -10.95 -17.40
C LYS A 71 5.23 -9.51 -16.93
N GLN A 72 4.43 -8.68 -17.57
CA GLN A 72 4.24 -7.29 -17.16
C GLN A 72 2.80 -7.08 -16.69
N SER A 73 2.65 -6.42 -15.56
CA SER A 73 1.37 -6.00 -15.02
C SER A 73 1.39 -4.52 -14.65
N SER A 74 0.27 -3.84 -14.86
CA SER A 74 0.09 -2.45 -14.44
C SER A 74 -0.89 -2.43 -13.26
N GLN A 75 -0.48 -1.76 -12.18
CA GLN A 75 -1.33 -1.53 -11.03
C GLN A 75 -1.73 -0.05 -11.02
N LYS A 76 -3.01 0.22 -11.26
CA LYS A 76 -3.53 1.59 -11.41
C LYS A 76 -3.40 2.43 -10.13
N TYR A 77 -3.43 1.80 -8.96
CA TYR A 77 -3.42 2.46 -7.64
C TYR A 77 -2.27 1.94 -6.76
N GLY A 78 -1.12 1.69 -7.34
CA GLY A 78 0.03 1.12 -6.62
C GLY A 78 0.68 2.06 -5.61
N LYS A 79 0.54 3.39 -5.79
CA LYS A 79 1.08 4.42 -4.90
C LYS A 79 0.05 5.53 -4.66
N ILE A 80 0.12 6.08 -3.43
CA ILE A 80 -0.64 7.26 -3.05
C ILE A 80 0.15 8.49 -3.47
N GLU A 81 -0.48 9.35 -4.26
CA GLU A 81 0.06 10.66 -4.57
C GLU A 81 -0.36 11.68 -3.50
N PRO A 82 0.50 12.67 -3.19
CA PRO A 82 0.15 13.74 -2.26
C PRO A 82 -1.10 14.49 -2.72
N ILE A 83 -2.01 14.74 -1.80
CA ILE A 83 -3.19 15.59 -2.01
C ILE A 83 -3.22 16.68 -0.94
N ASN A 84 -4.13 17.64 -1.06
CA ASN A 84 -4.30 18.68 -0.05
C ASN A 84 -4.72 18.05 1.29
N GLU A 85 -3.86 18.21 2.29
CA GLU A 85 -4.01 17.56 3.60
C GLU A 85 -5.24 18.07 4.37
N GLU A 86 -5.54 19.36 4.30
CA GLU A 86 -6.68 19.96 4.99
C GLU A 86 -8.02 19.49 4.38
N LEU A 87 -8.11 19.45 3.06
CA LEU A 87 -9.29 18.89 2.37
C LEU A 87 -9.48 17.41 2.69
N ARG A 88 -8.38 16.65 2.76
CA ARG A 88 -8.43 15.23 3.14
C ARG A 88 -8.99 15.06 4.55
N LYS A 89 -8.46 15.80 5.52
CA LYS A 89 -8.91 15.75 6.91
C LYS A 89 -10.38 16.18 7.04
N GLN A 90 -10.76 17.27 6.37
CA GLN A 90 -12.13 17.74 6.36
C GLN A 90 -13.09 16.70 5.80
N PHE A 91 -12.74 16.08 4.69
CA PHE A 91 -13.55 15.02 4.09
C PHE A 91 -13.74 13.82 5.05
N ILE A 92 -12.66 13.32 5.66
CA ILE A 92 -12.75 12.22 6.62
C ILE A 92 -13.59 12.60 7.83
N PHE A 93 -13.40 13.81 8.35
CA PHE A 93 -14.19 14.34 9.47
C PHE A 93 -15.68 14.40 9.12
N GLU A 94 -16.04 14.91 7.95
CA GLU A 94 -17.43 14.98 7.50
C GLU A 94 -18.05 13.59 7.31
N MET A 95 -17.31 12.66 6.70
CA MET A 95 -17.77 11.29 6.53
C MET A 95 -18.05 10.62 7.88
N THR A 96 -17.17 10.83 8.85
CA THR A 96 -17.34 10.27 10.19
C THR A 96 -18.49 10.90 10.94
N THR A 97 -18.59 12.25 10.97
CA THR A 97 -19.55 12.96 11.82
C THR A 97 -20.95 13.01 11.24
N LYS A 98 -21.11 13.14 9.92
CA LYS A 98 -22.41 13.24 9.26
C LYS A 98 -22.98 11.89 8.85
N TYR A 99 -22.13 10.94 8.49
CA TYR A 99 -22.55 9.68 7.87
C TYR A 99 -22.18 8.41 8.67
N ASN A 100 -21.49 8.57 9.80
CA ASN A 100 -20.97 7.45 10.61
C ASN A 100 -20.07 6.48 9.80
N ILE A 101 -19.34 7.01 8.81
CA ILE A 101 -18.41 6.24 7.99
C ILE A 101 -17.00 6.44 8.53
N TYR A 102 -16.40 5.38 9.01
CA TYR A 102 -15.06 5.36 9.56
C TYR A 102 -14.06 4.87 8.49
N SER A 103 -13.07 5.71 8.19
CA SER A 103 -12.03 5.40 7.20
C SER A 103 -10.84 4.76 7.89
N VAL A 104 -10.43 3.56 7.45
CA VAL A 104 -9.30 2.83 8.00
C VAL A 104 -8.41 2.33 6.86
N GLY A 105 -7.09 2.41 7.08
CA GLY A 105 -6.08 1.92 6.17
C GLY A 105 -5.68 2.92 5.10
N ARG A 106 -4.61 2.57 4.41
CA ARG A 106 -3.83 3.44 3.54
C ARG A 106 -4.64 4.17 2.47
N PHE A 107 -5.52 3.47 1.76
CA PHE A 107 -6.28 4.06 0.65
C PHE A 107 -7.54 4.79 1.11
N ALA A 108 -8.18 4.33 2.17
CA ALA A 108 -9.37 5.00 2.71
C ALA A 108 -9.01 6.32 3.40
N THR A 109 -7.88 6.37 4.10
CA THR A 109 -7.38 7.59 4.74
C THR A 109 -6.46 8.41 3.84
N TRP A 110 -6.07 7.87 2.69
CA TRP A 110 -5.13 8.46 1.73
C TRP A 110 -3.82 8.91 2.39
N ARG A 111 -3.25 8.05 3.23
CA ARG A 111 -2.00 8.28 3.96
C ARG A 111 -0.97 7.19 3.66
N GLN A 112 0.32 7.55 3.75
CA GLN A 112 1.40 6.57 3.77
C GLN A 112 1.43 5.94 5.16
N LEU A 113 0.87 4.73 5.28
CA LEU A 113 0.76 3.99 6.53
C LEU A 113 1.54 2.69 6.47
N LEU A 114 2.15 2.32 7.57
CA LEU A 114 2.63 0.99 7.87
C LEU A 114 1.49 0.12 8.46
N LEU A 115 1.72 -1.17 8.63
CA LEU A 115 0.68 -2.06 9.17
C LEU A 115 0.36 -1.79 10.65
N ASP A 116 1.36 -1.41 11.43
CA ASP A 116 1.21 -0.98 12.81
C ASP A 116 0.35 0.28 12.95
N ASP A 117 0.56 1.30 12.10
CA ASP A 117 -0.30 2.49 12.04
C ASP A 117 -1.77 2.12 11.77
N VAL A 118 -2.01 1.12 10.90
CA VAL A 118 -3.37 0.67 10.60
C VAL A 118 -4.01 -0.01 11.81
N VAL A 119 -3.23 -0.76 12.59
CA VAL A 119 -3.74 -1.38 13.84
C VAL A 119 -4.12 -0.30 14.85
N GLU A 120 -3.32 0.75 15.02
CA GLU A 120 -3.64 1.90 15.87
C GLU A 120 -4.91 2.63 15.40
N ASP A 121 -5.02 2.90 14.09
CA ASP A 121 -6.23 3.49 13.51
C ASP A 121 -7.49 2.65 13.82
N ILE A 122 -7.42 1.33 13.75
CA ILE A 122 -8.52 0.41 14.09
C ILE A 122 -8.91 0.56 15.56
N GLN A 123 -7.94 0.57 16.47
CA GLN A 123 -8.19 0.73 17.90
C GLN A 123 -8.87 2.08 18.22
N HIS A 124 -8.44 3.15 17.56
CA HIS A 124 -9.08 4.46 17.69
C HIS A 124 -10.53 4.43 17.21
N VAL A 125 -10.78 3.90 16.02
CA VAL A 125 -12.14 3.77 15.47
C VAL A 125 -13.03 2.93 16.38
N GLU A 126 -12.53 1.81 16.89
CA GLU A 126 -13.26 0.97 17.83
C GLU A 126 -13.65 1.74 19.11
N SER A 127 -12.72 2.55 19.63
CA SER A 127 -12.99 3.38 20.81
C SER A 127 -14.09 4.41 20.57
N PHE A 128 -14.10 5.04 19.39
CA PHE A 128 -15.17 5.98 18.99
C PHE A 128 -16.53 5.29 18.86
N ILE A 129 -16.59 4.13 18.24
CA ILE A 129 -17.83 3.36 18.08
C ILE A 129 -18.39 2.96 19.45
N ARG A 130 -17.54 2.48 20.36
CA ARG A 130 -17.93 2.12 21.73
C ARG A 130 -18.45 3.33 22.51
N ALA A 131 -17.75 4.47 22.43
CA ALA A 131 -18.19 5.70 23.10
C ALA A 131 -19.54 6.20 22.55
N SER A 132 -19.72 6.21 21.25
CA SER A 132 -20.97 6.59 20.57
C SER A 132 -22.14 5.68 20.98
N SER A 133 -21.92 4.38 21.02
CA SER A 133 -22.93 3.39 21.43
C SER A 133 -23.33 3.56 22.90
N SER A 134 -22.38 3.85 23.78
CA SER A 134 -22.62 4.11 25.21
C SER A 134 -23.43 5.38 25.42
N TYR A 135 -23.11 6.44 24.67
CA TYR A 135 -23.84 7.71 24.71
C TYR A 135 -25.28 7.55 24.23
N SER A 136 -25.51 6.81 23.16
CA SER A 136 -26.86 6.52 22.64
C SER A 136 -27.71 5.75 23.67
N ARG A 137 -27.13 4.78 24.38
CA ARG A 137 -27.84 4.05 25.48
C ARG A 137 -28.23 4.97 26.63
N LEU A 138 -27.34 5.90 27.00
CA LEU A 138 -27.63 6.86 28.09
C LEU A 138 -28.75 7.83 27.73
N ILE A 139 -28.87 8.25 26.49
CA ILE A 139 -29.96 9.12 26.02
C ILE A 139 -31.29 8.38 26.05
N HIS A 140 -31.33 7.12 25.60
CA HIS A 140 -32.55 6.34 25.58
C HIS A 140 -33.02 5.98 26.99
N SER A 141 -32.11 5.70 27.92
CA SER A 141 -32.48 5.42 29.34
C SER A 141 -33.08 6.66 30.03
N LYS A 142 -32.66 7.89 29.72
CA LYS A 142 -33.19 9.12 30.26
C LYS A 142 -34.55 9.52 29.68
N LYS A 143 -34.92 9.07 28.50
CA LYS A 143 -36.24 9.31 27.89
C LYS A 143 -37.32 8.41 28.47
N GLY A 144 -36.98 7.19 28.88
CA GLY A 144 -37.94 6.23 29.45
C GLY A 144 -38.41 6.57 30.89
N THR A 145 -37.74 7.49 31.61
CA THR A 145 -38.10 7.88 32.99
C THR A 145 -38.95 9.15 33.06
N LYS A 146 -39.40 9.74 31.95
CA LYS A 146 -40.24 10.94 31.95
C LYS A 146 -41.72 10.70 31.62
N ASP A 147 -42.10 9.47 31.28
CA ASP A 147 -43.48 9.13 30.94
C ASP A 147 -44.22 8.42 32.06
N GLU A 148 -43.67 8.34 33.29
CA GLU A 148 -44.32 7.77 34.49
C GLU A 148 -44.50 8.82 35.62
N SER A 149 -45.00 10.02 35.30
CA SER A 149 -45.40 10.99 36.36
C SER A 149 -46.62 11.80 35.91
#